data_6f209c3d146d220916a84fc564809743
#
_entry.id   6f209c3d146d220916a84fc564809743
#
_cell.length_a   1.000
_cell.length_b   1.000
_cell.length_c   1.000
_cell.angle_alpha   90.00
_cell.angle_beta   90.00
_cell.angle_gamma   90.00
#
_symmetry.space_group_name_H-M   'P 1'
#
loop_
_entity.id
_entity.type
_entity.pdbx_description
1 polymer ?
#
loop_
_entity_poly.entity_id
_entity_poly.type
_entity_poly.pdbx_seq_one_letter_code
_entity_poly.pdbx_strand_id
1 'polypeptide(L)'
;MRAFLDERYPNAVLISEWGEPDKSLQGGFHMDFLLHFGPSHYNDLFRCDEPFFSKRGKGDISEFVETYKTNYNKTAQKGLICIPSGNHDMDRLARRLQGDELKIAFAFLLSMPGAPFIYYGDEIGMRYVEGLKSVEGGYNRTGSRSPMQWDDSTNAGF
;
A
#
# COMPACT_ATOMS: atom_id res chain seq x y z
N MET A 1 -6.88 -0.60 25.57
CA MET A 1 -7.75 -0.24 24.42
C MET A 1 -8.27 -1.49 23.71
N ARG A 2 -7.45 -2.44 23.28
CA ARG A 2 -7.86 -3.65 22.55
C ARG A 2 -8.96 -4.43 23.27
N ALA A 3 -8.75 -4.85 24.51
CA ALA A 3 -9.74 -5.61 25.29
C ALA A 3 -11.09 -4.88 25.44
N PHE A 4 -11.07 -3.56 25.57
CA PHE A 4 -12.29 -2.75 25.62
C PHE A 4 -13.07 -2.81 24.29
N LEU A 5 -12.36 -2.75 23.16
CA LEU A 5 -13.01 -2.86 21.84
C LEU A 5 -13.57 -4.26 21.62
N ASP A 6 -12.81 -5.29 21.92
CA ASP A 6 -13.23 -6.68 21.72
C ASP A 6 -14.48 -7.00 22.55
N GLU A 7 -14.59 -6.41 23.77
CA GLU A 7 -15.75 -6.58 24.64
C GLU A 7 -16.97 -5.77 24.20
N ARG A 8 -16.77 -4.49 23.86
CA ARG A 8 -17.87 -3.55 23.66
C ARG A 8 -18.25 -3.35 22.20
N TYR A 9 -17.31 -3.55 21.30
CA TYR A 9 -17.46 -3.28 19.87
C TYR A 9 -16.79 -4.41 19.05
N PRO A 10 -17.30 -5.64 19.11
CA PRO A 10 -16.63 -6.82 18.55
C PRO A 10 -16.46 -6.76 17.02
N ASN A 11 -17.17 -5.87 16.34
CA ASN A 11 -17.07 -5.64 14.90
C ASN A 11 -16.14 -4.45 14.53
N ALA A 12 -15.56 -3.78 15.53
CA ALA A 12 -14.61 -2.70 15.29
C ALA A 12 -13.17 -3.20 15.19
N VAL A 13 -12.38 -2.57 14.36
CA VAL A 13 -10.96 -2.88 14.22
C VAL A 13 -10.08 -1.64 14.45
N LEU A 14 -8.93 -1.85 15.05
CA LEU A 14 -7.85 -0.85 15.14
C LEU A 14 -6.83 -1.15 14.07
N ILE A 15 -6.62 -0.20 13.17
CA ILE A 15 -5.61 -0.29 12.12
C ILE A 15 -4.55 0.77 12.41
N SER A 16 -3.29 0.35 12.41
CA SER A 16 -2.14 1.21 12.61
C SER A 16 -1.55 1.62 11.27
N GLU A 17 -1.13 2.87 11.15
CA GLU A 17 -0.29 3.34 10.05
C GLU A 17 1.12 3.60 10.60
N TRP A 18 1.78 2.51 11.03
CA TRP A 18 3.09 2.59 11.68
C TRP A 18 4.22 1.95 10.88
N GLY A 19 3.94 0.87 10.15
CA GLY A 19 4.92 0.16 9.32
C GLY A 19 5.85 -0.78 10.08
N GLU A 20 5.53 -1.10 11.33
CA GLU A 20 6.23 -2.10 12.14
C GLU A 20 5.22 -3.12 12.68
N PRO A 21 4.71 -4.03 11.84
CA PRO A 21 3.61 -4.93 12.21
C PRO A 21 3.87 -5.75 13.47
N ASP A 22 5.10 -6.17 13.69
CA ASP A 22 5.45 -6.94 14.89
C ASP A 22 5.26 -6.14 16.18
N LYS A 23 5.52 -4.85 16.18
CA LYS A 23 5.29 -3.96 17.32
C LYS A 23 3.82 -3.57 17.47
N SER A 24 3.20 -3.14 16.38
CA SER A 24 1.81 -2.68 16.38
C SER A 24 0.85 -3.77 16.81
N LEU A 25 0.95 -4.97 16.24
CA LEU A 25 0.07 -6.08 16.55
C LEU A 25 0.32 -6.62 17.97
N GLN A 26 1.57 -6.64 18.43
CA GLN A 26 1.87 -6.97 19.83
C GLN A 26 1.35 -5.91 20.81
N GLY A 27 1.32 -4.64 20.37
CA GLY A 27 0.73 -3.52 21.11
C GLY A 27 -0.79 -3.52 21.16
N GLY A 28 -1.45 -4.44 20.44
CA GLY A 28 -2.90 -4.65 20.49
C GLY A 28 -3.67 -4.09 19.29
N PHE A 29 -3.01 -3.63 18.23
CA PHE A 29 -3.69 -3.35 16.97
C PHE A 29 -4.13 -4.65 16.30
N HIS A 30 -5.21 -4.57 15.50
CA HIS A 30 -5.70 -5.69 14.72
C HIS A 30 -4.96 -5.82 13.40
N MET A 31 -4.51 -4.68 12.85
CA MET A 31 -3.81 -4.60 11.57
C MET A 31 -2.75 -3.49 11.61
N ASP A 32 -1.72 -3.63 10.77
CA ASP A 32 -0.75 -2.57 10.49
C ASP A 32 -0.37 -2.56 9.02
N PHE A 33 -0.15 -1.37 8.47
CA PHE A 33 0.20 -1.20 7.07
C PHE A 33 1.67 -1.47 6.78
N LEU A 34 1.94 -2.14 5.67
CA LEU A 34 3.25 -2.04 5.02
C LEU A 34 3.39 -0.63 4.44
N LEU A 35 4.41 0.09 4.89
CA LEU A 35 4.72 1.41 4.33
C LEU A 35 5.77 1.27 3.22
N HIS A 36 5.74 2.22 2.28
CA HIS A 36 6.65 2.25 1.13
C HIS A 36 8.08 2.69 1.50
N PHE A 37 8.27 3.26 2.66
CA PHE A 37 9.57 3.64 3.21
C PHE A 37 9.94 2.77 4.41
N GLY A 38 11.21 2.79 4.77
CA GLY A 38 11.71 2.00 5.89
C GLY A 38 12.13 0.58 5.48
N PRO A 39 12.33 -0.30 6.46
CA PRO A 39 13.00 -1.59 6.26
C PRO A 39 12.12 -2.66 5.61
N SER A 40 10.93 -2.32 5.12
CA SER A 40 10.01 -3.28 4.50
C SER A 40 10.42 -3.72 3.10
N HIS A 41 11.24 -2.93 2.40
CA HIS A 41 11.57 -3.12 0.98
C HIS A 41 10.35 -3.18 0.05
N TYR A 42 9.19 -2.72 0.54
CA TYR A 42 7.94 -2.79 -0.21
C TYR A 42 7.94 -1.86 -1.43
N ASN A 43 8.68 -0.75 -1.35
CA ASN A 43 8.84 0.19 -2.46
C ASN A 43 9.55 -0.42 -3.67
N ASP A 44 10.45 -1.37 -3.44
CA ASP A 44 11.25 -2.00 -4.48
C ASP A 44 10.41 -2.84 -5.45
N LEU A 45 9.24 -3.28 -4.99
CA LEU A 45 8.31 -4.04 -5.81
C LEU A 45 7.64 -3.20 -6.91
N PHE A 46 7.33 -1.92 -6.62
CA PHE A 46 6.41 -1.16 -7.44
C PHE A 46 6.89 0.26 -7.81
N ARG A 47 7.76 0.90 -7.01
CA ARG A 47 7.93 2.36 -7.05
C ARG A 47 9.36 2.87 -7.14
N CYS A 48 10.36 2.03 -7.00
CA CYS A 48 11.74 2.42 -7.26
C CYS A 48 11.95 2.68 -8.76
N ASP A 49 13.16 3.08 -9.18
CA ASP A 49 13.42 3.43 -10.57
C ASP A 49 13.27 2.25 -11.54
N GLU A 50 13.62 1.05 -11.12
CA GLU A 50 13.44 -0.20 -11.87
C GLU A 50 12.68 -1.21 -10.99
N PRO A 51 11.35 -1.05 -10.80
CA PRO A 51 10.59 -1.89 -9.87
C PRO A 51 10.61 -3.36 -10.31
N PHE A 52 10.57 -4.26 -9.31
CA PHE A 52 10.56 -5.70 -9.57
C PHE A 52 9.49 -6.14 -10.58
N PHE A 53 8.29 -5.56 -10.50
CA PHE A 53 7.18 -5.88 -11.41
C PHE A 53 7.20 -5.13 -12.74
N SER A 54 8.22 -4.30 -13.01
CA SER A 54 8.41 -3.67 -14.30
C SER A 54 9.11 -4.62 -15.28
N LYS A 55 8.78 -4.53 -16.56
CA LYS A 55 9.52 -5.22 -17.65
C LYS A 55 11.02 -4.86 -17.69
N ARG A 56 11.37 -3.71 -17.14
CA ARG A 56 12.76 -3.24 -17.03
C ARG A 56 13.36 -3.55 -15.66
N GLY A 57 12.56 -4.15 -14.79
CA GLY A 57 12.97 -4.47 -13.44
C GLY A 57 14.17 -5.40 -13.43
N LYS A 58 15.19 -4.98 -12.70
CA LYS A 58 16.36 -5.80 -12.37
C LYS A 58 16.34 -6.19 -10.88
N GLY A 59 15.22 -5.88 -10.23
CA GLY A 59 15.06 -5.98 -8.79
C GLY A 59 15.16 -7.41 -8.30
N ASP A 60 15.71 -7.53 -7.11
CA ASP A 60 15.67 -8.72 -6.29
C ASP A 60 14.54 -8.58 -5.26
N ILE A 61 13.65 -9.55 -5.20
CA ILE A 61 12.55 -9.59 -4.24
C ILE A 61 13.00 -10.15 -2.87
N SER A 62 14.22 -10.64 -2.75
CA SER A 62 14.69 -11.41 -1.59
C SER A 62 14.60 -10.63 -0.28
N GLU A 63 15.01 -9.37 -0.26
CA GLU A 63 14.95 -8.54 0.95
C GLU A 63 13.51 -8.29 1.42
N PHE A 64 12.60 -8.03 0.48
CA PHE A 64 11.18 -7.92 0.81
C PHE A 64 10.64 -9.24 1.38
N VAL A 65 10.92 -10.36 0.71
CA VAL A 65 10.42 -11.68 1.13
C VAL A 65 10.93 -12.06 2.52
N GLU A 66 12.19 -11.82 2.81
CA GLU A 66 12.78 -12.12 4.11
C GLU A 66 12.14 -11.27 5.21
N THR A 67 12.04 -9.98 4.99
CA THR A 67 11.41 -9.04 5.93
C THR A 67 9.93 -9.38 6.14
N TYR A 68 9.20 -9.65 5.06
CA TYR A 68 7.79 -9.99 5.13
C TYR A 68 7.56 -11.29 5.90
N LYS A 69 8.29 -12.37 5.58
CA LYS A 69 8.21 -13.65 6.29
C LYS A 69 8.49 -13.50 7.78
N THR A 70 9.51 -12.71 8.12
CA THR A 70 9.86 -12.45 9.51
C THR A 70 8.70 -11.78 10.27
N ASN A 71 8.12 -10.72 9.70
CA ASN A 71 6.97 -10.05 10.28
C ASN A 71 5.74 -10.96 10.35
N TYR A 72 5.45 -11.66 9.27
CA TYR A 72 4.32 -12.58 9.18
C TYR A 72 4.39 -13.68 10.26
N ASN A 73 5.55 -14.32 10.41
CA ASN A 73 5.73 -15.37 11.41
C ASN A 73 5.54 -14.87 12.85
N LYS A 74 5.95 -13.62 13.12
CA LYS A 74 5.77 -13.00 14.45
C LYS A 74 4.32 -12.60 14.74
N THR A 75 3.52 -12.38 13.73
CA THR A 75 2.22 -11.71 13.85
C THR A 75 1.02 -12.51 13.38
N ALA A 76 1.22 -13.64 12.71
CA ALA A 76 0.17 -14.43 12.04
C ALA A 76 -1.04 -14.82 12.91
N GLN A 77 -0.85 -14.92 14.24
CA GLN A 77 -1.95 -15.23 15.17
C GLN A 77 -2.43 -14.02 16.00
N LYS A 78 -1.91 -12.82 15.70
CA LYS A 78 -2.22 -11.60 16.47
C LYS A 78 -3.04 -10.61 15.68
N GLY A 79 -2.94 -10.65 14.36
CA GLY A 79 -3.63 -9.75 13.47
C GLY A 79 -3.14 -9.91 12.02
N LEU A 80 -3.47 -8.94 11.17
CA LEU A 80 -3.16 -8.97 9.75
C LEU A 80 -2.19 -7.84 9.37
N ILE A 81 -1.31 -8.14 8.43
CA ILE A 81 -0.52 -7.12 7.75
C ILE A 81 -1.36 -6.57 6.60
N CYS A 82 -1.60 -5.26 6.58
CA CYS A 82 -2.26 -4.58 5.47
C CYS A 82 -1.29 -4.39 4.31
N ILE A 83 -1.70 -4.80 3.12
CA ILE A 83 -0.91 -4.76 1.89
C ILE A 83 -1.53 -3.74 0.95
N PRO A 84 -1.07 -2.47 0.97
CA PRO A 84 -1.69 -1.42 0.18
C PRO A 84 -1.20 -1.41 -1.27
N SER A 85 -2.10 -1.19 -2.23
CA SER A 85 -1.71 -0.82 -3.59
C SER A 85 -1.06 0.57 -3.61
N GLY A 86 -1.50 1.45 -2.75
CA GLY A 86 -1.02 2.80 -2.57
C GLY A 86 -1.72 3.50 -1.43
N ASN A 87 -1.40 4.77 -1.23
CA ASN A 87 -2.10 5.68 -0.33
C ASN A 87 -1.89 7.13 -0.77
N HIS A 88 -2.42 8.07 0.00
CA HIS A 88 -2.33 9.50 -0.27
C HIS A 88 -0.90 10.09 -0.14
N ASP A 89 0.03 9.34 0.39
CA ASP A 89 1.42 9.73 0.61
C ASP A 89 2.41 9.01 -0.31
N MET A 90 1.92 8.09 -1.15
CA MET A 90 2.73 7.34 -2.12
C MET A 90 2.43 7.78 -3.55
N ASP A 91 3.40 7.51 -4.44
CA ASP A 91 3.14 7.52 -5.87
C ASP A 91 2.09 6.45 -6.23
N ARG A 92 1.30 6.74 -7.26
CA ARG A 92 0.40 5.75 -7.84
C ARG A 92 1.18 4.60 -8.49
N LEU A 93 0.64 3.38 -8.44
CA LEU A 93 1.25 2.22 -9.12
C LEU A 93 1.50 2.50 -10.61
N ALA A 94 0.52 3.10 -11.29
CA ALA A 94 0.59 3.43 -12.71
C ALA A 94 1.61 4.53 -13.08
N ARG A 95 2.31 5.12 -12.10
CA ARG A 95 3.45 5.99 -12.38
C ARG A 95 4.63 5.23 -12.96
N ARG A 96 4.86 4.02 -12.49
CA ARG A 96 6.01 3.18 -12.87
C ARG A 96 5.62 1.93 -13.65
N LEU A 97 4.45 1.37 -13.38
CA LEU A 97 3.95 0.13 -13.99
C LEU A 97 2.84 0.43 -14.99
N GLN A 98 2.79 -0.30 -16.10
CA GLN A 98 1.81 -0.06 -17.16
C GLN A 98 1.26 -1.38 -17.73
N GLY A 99 -0.01 -1.35 -18.14
CA GLY A 99 -0.64 -2.49 -18.82
C GLY A 99 -0.57 -3.78 -18.00
N ASP A 100 0.05 -4.81 -18.56
CA ASP A 100 0.14 -6.12 -17.91
C ASP A 100 1.02 -6.13 -16.65
N GLU A 101 1.94 -5.18 -16.52
CA GLU A 101 2.73 -5.01 -15.28
C GLU A 101 1.82 -4.69 -14.09
N LEU A 102 0.80 -3.84 -14.29
CA LEU A 102 -0.21 -3.56 -13.26
C LEU A 102 -1.02 -4.82 -12.90
N LYS A 103 -1.42 -5.59 -13.90
CA LYS A 103 -2.18 -6.84 -13.66
C LYS A 103 -1.39 -7.83 -12.80
N ILE A 104 -0.09 -7.98 -13.10
CA ILE A 104 0.79 -8.85 -12.31
C ILE A 104 0.98 -8.31 -10.90
N ALA A 105 1.16 -6.99 -10.74
CA ALA A 105 1.25 -6.35 -9.43
C ALA A 105 -0.03 -6.59 -8.61
N PHE A 106 -1.22 -6.45 -9.21
CA PHE A 106 -2.48 -6.75 -8.52
C PHE A 106 -2.65 -8.24 -8.22
N ALA A 107 -2.27 -9.13 -9.14
CA ALA A 107 -2.27 -10.56 -8.86
C ALA A 107 -1.41 -10.90 -7.64
N PHE A 108 -0.24 -10.30 -7.52
CA PHE A 108 0.62 -10.43 -6.34
C PHE A 108 -0.06 -9.88 -5.08
N LEU A 109 -0.53 -8.63 -5.09
CA LEU A 109 -1.18 -7.97 -3.95
C LEU A 109 -2.35 -8.79 -3.40
N LEU A 110 -3.19 -9.32 -4.29
CA LEU A 110 -4.38 -10.07 -3.94
C LEU A 110 -4.10 -11.53 -3.53
N SER A 111 -2.91 -12.05 -3.82
CA SER A 111 -2.50 -13.40 -3.43
C SER A 111 -1.61 -13.47 -2.20
N MET A 112 -1.09 -12.34 -1.75
CA MET A 112 -0.25 -12.28 -0.55
C MET A 112 -1.06 -12.61 0.72
N PRO A 113 -0.47 -13.35 1.67
CA PRO A 113 -1.06 -13.51 2.99
C PRO A 113 -1.17 -12.15 3.69
N GLY A 114 -2.35 -11.73 4.09
CA GLY A 114 -2.59 -10.43 4.71
C GLY A 114 -3.94 -9.84 4.28
N ALA A 115 -4.13 -8.56 4.49
CA ALA A 115 -5.32 -7.82 4.08
C ALA A 115 -4.98 -6.86 2.94
N PRO A 116 -5.43 -7.09 1.70
CA PRO A 116 -5.21 -6.16 0.61
C PRO A 116 -6.02 -4.88 0.81
N PHE A 117 -5.38 -3.73 0.62
CA PHE A 117 -6.01 -2.42 0.63
C PHE A 117 -5.79 -1.75 -0.72
N ILE A 118 -6.85 -1.54 -1.46
CA ILE A 118 -6.78 -0.90 -2.77
C ILE A 118 -7.01 0.60 -2.62
N TYR A 119 -6.01 1.39 -2.96
CA TYR A 119 -6.15 2.83 -2.99
C TYR A 119 -6.98 3.23 -4.22
N TYR A 120 -8.00 4.06 -4.01
CA TYR A 120 -8.95 4.43 -5.05
C TYR A 120 -8.25 4.87 -6.33
N GLY A 121 -8.73 4.39 -7.46
CA GLY A 121 -8.20 4.69 -8.78
C GLY A 121 -7.01 3.83 -9.21
N ASP A 122 -6.32 3.14 -8.29
CA ASP A 122 -5.26 2.21 -8.69
C ASP A 122 -5.86 1.03 -9.47
N GLU A 123 -7.08 0.60 -9.15
CA GLU A 123 -7.83 -0.47 -9.82
C GLU A 123 -8.15 -0.17 -11.29
N ILE A 124 -8.23 1.10 -11.66
CA ILE A 124 -8.40 1.54 -13.06
C ILE A 124 -7.11 2.08 -13.67
N GLY A 125 -5.99 1.98 -12.96
CA GLY A 125 -4.69 2.46 -13.42
C GLY A 125 -4.56 3.97 -13.49
N MET A 126 -5.21 4.72 -12.59
CA MET A 126 -5.05 6.18 -12.48
C MET A 126 -3.58 6.54 -12.33
N ARG A 127 -3.15 7.53 -13.11
CA ARG A 127 -1.77 8.02 -13.09
C ARG A 127 -1.54 9.07 -12.03
N TYR A 128 -0.31 9.18 -11.58
CA TYR A 128 0.14 10.32 -10.81
C TYR A 128 0.10 11.59 -11.67
N VAL A 129 -0.44 12.67 -11.13
CA VAL A 129 -0.49 13.97 -11.82
C VAL A 129 0.77 14.76 -11.49
N GLU A 130 1.64 14.93 -12.49
CA GLU A 130 2.91 15.64 -12.32
C GLU A 130 2.72 17.15 -12.20
N GLY A 131 3.67 17.81 -11.54
CA GLY A 131 3.75 19.28 -11.49
C GLY A 131 2.79 19.97 -10.51
N LEU A 132 1.96 19.22 -9.79
CA LEU A 132 1.10 19.81 -8.76
C LEU A 132 1.93 20.18 -7.53
N LYS A 133 1.76 21.42 -7.05
CA LYS A 133 2.43 21.86 -5.82
C LYS A 133 1.76 21.26 -4.60
N SER A 134 2.57 20.77 -3.66
CA SER A 134 2.07 20.42 -2.34
C SER A 134 1.79 21.70 -1.55
N VAL A 135 0.59 21.81 -1.00
CA VAL A 135 0.19 22.92 -0.12
C VAL A 135 0.37 22.59 1.36
N GLU A 136 0.66 21.35 1.68
CA GLU A 136 0.79 20.85 3.04
C GLU A 136 2.22 20.83 3.56
N GLY A 137 3.18 21.27 2.74
CA GLY A 137 4.59 21.14 3.03
C GLY A 137 5.12 19.71 2.86
N GLY A 138 6.40 19.48 3.20
CA GLY A 138 7.04 18.18 3.02
C GLY A 138 7.35 17.86 1.55
N TYR A 139 7.33 16.57 1.22
CA TYR A 139 7.58 16.11 -0.15
C TYR A 139 6.34 16.24 -1.04
N ASN A 140 6.56 16.26 -2.35
CA ASN A 140 5.48 16.42 -3.32
C ASN A 140 4.66 15.13 -3.47
N ARG A 141 3.42 15.13 -3.00
CA ARG A 141 2.49 14.00 -2.98
C ARG A 141 1.10 14.33 -3.53
N THR A 142 0.84 15.58 -3.88
CA THR A 142 -0.48 16.04 -4.34
C THR A 142 -0.96 15.28 -5.58
N GLY A 143 -0.06 14.83 -6.45
CA GLY A 143 -0.40 14.12 -7.67
C GLY A 143 -1.05 12.75 -7.48
N SER A 144 -0.94 12.13 -6.30
CA SER A 144 -1.66 10.90 -5.97
C SER A 144 -3.06 11.14 -5.37
N ARG A 145 -3.42 12.40 -5.11
CA ARG A 145 -4.67 12.81 -4.46
C ARG A 145 -5.69 13.41 -5.43
N SER A 146 -5.49 13.22 -6.75
CA SER A 146 -6.45 13.68 -7.76
C SER A 146 -7.80 12.99 -7.57
N PRO A 147 -8.93 13.65 -7.88
CA PRO A 147 -10.25 13.04 -7.81
C PRO A 147 -10.37 11.75 -8.61
N MET A 148 -11.23 10.84 -8.18
CA MET A 148 -11.53 9.61 -8.92
C MET A 148 -12.06 9.95 -10.32
N GLN A 149 -11.65 9.17 -11.30
CA GLN A 149 -12.13 9.30 -12.68
C GLN A 149 -13.23 8.26 -12.91
N TRP A 150 -14.49 8.72 -12.95
CA TRP A 150 -15.65 7.83 -13.05
C TRP A 150 -16.02 7.51 -14.50
N ASP A 151 -15.81 8.46 -15.41
CA ASP A 151 -16.10 8.32 -16.84
C ASP A 151 -15.20 9.26 -17.67
N ASP A 152 -15.43 9.32 -18.98
CA ASP A 152 -14.68 10.14 -19.95
C ASP A 152 -15.36 11.49 -20.26
N SER A 153 -16.38 11.89 -19.51
CA SER A 153 -17.02 13.17 -19.63
C SER A 153 -16.17 14.33 -19.11
N THR A 154 -16.65 15.57 -19.34
CA THR A 154 -16.02 16.75 -18.77
C THR A 154 -15.95 16.62 -17.24
N ASN A 155 -14.77 16.88 -16.65
CA ASN A 155 -14.47 16.70 -15.24
C ASN A 155 -14.53 15.24 -14.75
N ALA A 156 -14.44 14.25 -15.64
CA ALA A 156 -14.40 12.83 -15.30
C ALA A 156 -15.58 12.36 -14.41
N GLY A 157 -16.77 12.90 -14.66
CA GLY A 157 -17.99 12.53 -13.94
C GLY A 157 -18.24 13.28 -12.63
N PHE A 158 -17.56 14.42 -12.41
CA PHE A 158 -17.80 15.32 -11.28
C PHE A 158 -18.58 16.55 -11.69
#